data_de2cb9f2f2ad2b1ff8f1e4c29573a0e5
#
_entry.id   de2cb9f2f2ad2b1ff8f1e4c29573a0e5
#
_cell.length_a   1.000
_cell.length_b   1.000
_cell.length_c   1.000
_cell.angle_alpha   90.00
_cell.angle_beta   90.00
_cell.angle_gamma   90.00
#
_symmetry.space_group_name_H-M   'P 1'
#
loop_
_entity.id
_entity.type
_entity.pdbx_description
1 polymer ?
#
loop_
_entity_poly.entity_id
_entity_poly.type
_entity_poly.pdbx_seq_one_letter_code
_entity_poly.pdbx_strand_id
1 'polypeptide(L)'
;MQPHETFTGSYQPGDVEFLLKPVVIEMTPVDQKEELIQSGKKHYSDMLSQEPAPTQWHLDLFHRALDRGAERLAKEVTQLAISLAERFGDEPIVLASLVRAGVPLGVMLHQALRDMGKTSWHYGISIIRDRGIDGAALDVIEERHGTSGIVFVDGWTGKGAITGELVRALKDRPGYPEQPR
;
A
#
# COMPACT_ATOMS: atom_id res chain seq x y z
N MET A 1 24.73 -5.41 5.18
CA MET A 1 23.64 -4.95 4.27
C MET A 1 23.69 -3.43 4.29
N GLN A 2 23.79 -2.74 3.15
CA GLN A 2 23.70 -1.27 3.16
C GLN A 2 22.29 -0.89 3.62
N PRO A 3 22.13 0.16 4.46
CA PRO A 3 20.82 0.62 4.84
C PRO A 3 20.04 0.96 3.55
N HIS A 4 18.87 0.36 3.38
CA HIS A 4 17.98 0.72 2.28
C HIS A 4 17.65 2.20 2.44
N GLU A 5 18.05 2.99 1.45
CA GLU A 5 17.72 4.40 1.40
C GLU A 5 16.20 4.49 1.21
N THR A 6 15.48 4.78 2.29
CA THR A 6 14.03 4.86 2.28
C THR A 6 13.60 6.22 1.76
N PHE A 7 12.45 6.29 1.12
CA PHE A 7 11.90 7.52 0.57
C PHE A 7 10.40 7.62 0.86
N THR A 8 9.86 8.83 0.77
CA THR A 8 8.47 9.14 1.08
C THR A 8 7.62 9.44 -0.16
N GLY A 9 8.23 9.45 -1.35
CA GLY A 9 7.57 9.83 -2.60
C GLY A 9 7.04 11.27 -2.54
N SER A 10 5.76 11.45 -2.84
CA SER A 10 5.07 12.75 -2.79
C SER A 10 4.46 13.10 -1.42
N TYR A 11 4.62 12.21 -0.44
CA TYR A 11 4.11 12.42 0.92
C TYR A 11 5.13 13.16 1.80
N GLN A 12 4.67 13.65 2.94
CA GLN A 12 5.55 14.34 3.88
C GLN A 12 6.46 13.33 4.63
N PRO A 13 7.64 13.75 5.07
CA PRO A 13 8.47 12.94 5.96
C PRO A 13 7.68 12.51 7.19
N GLY A 14 7.66 11.21 7.46
CA GLY A 14 6.91 10.62 8.57
C GLY A 14 5.50 10.16 8.23
N ASP A 15 4.99 10.42 7.03
CA ASP A 15 3.69 9.90 6.58
C ASP A 15 3.80 8.43 6.13
N VAL A 16 4.86 8.09 5.43
CA VAL A 16 5.15 6.74 4.93
C VAL A 16 6.64 6.56 4.64
N GLU A 17 7.15 5.38 4.89
CA GLU A 17 8.48 4.92 4.50
C GLU A 17 8.32 3.83 3.43
N PHE A 18 8.74 4.11 2.18
CA PHE A 18 8.69 3.11 1.13
C PHE A 18 9.89 2.16 1.21
N LEU A 19 9.61 0.88 1.43
CA LEU A 19 10.60 -0.20 1.38
C LEU A 19 10.66 -0.75 -0.05
N LEU A 20 11.02 0.10 -0.99
CA LEU A 20 11.08 -0.18 -2.41
C LEU A 20 12.43 0.28 -2.96
N LYS A 21 12.91 -0.44 -3.97
CA LYS A 21 14.10 -0.03 -4.71
C LYS A 21 13.69 0.84 -5.91
N PRO A 22 14.06 2.12 -5.96
CA PRO A 22 13.85 2.94 -7.14
C PRO A 22 14.57 2.36 -8.35
N VAL A 23 13.87 2.27 -9.47
CA VAL A 23 14.43 1.80 -10.74
C VAL A 23 14.00 2.73 -11.87
N VAL A 24 14.85 2.87 -12.88
CA VAL A 24 14.50 3.55 -14.12
C VAL A 24 13.99 2.50 -15.10
N ILE A 25 12.73 2.66 -15.53
CA ILE A 25 12.11 1.77 -16.52
C ILE A 25 11.82 2.59 -17.77
N GLU A 26 12.22 2.06 -18.93
CA GLU A 26 11.84 2.66 -20.22
C GLU A 26 10.33 2.56 -20.43
N MET A 27 9.73 3.67 -20.88
CA MET A 27 8.30 3.72 -21.15
C MET A 27 7.95 2.84 -22.36
N THR A 28 6.96 1.99 -22.21
CA THR A 28 6.44 1.15 -23.29
C THR A 28 5.24 1.85 -23.93
N PRO A 29 5.20 2.05 -25.25
CA PRO A 29 4.02 2.56 -25.94
C PRO A 29 2.76 1.72 -25.64
N VAL A 30 1.60 2.38 -25.51
CA VAL A 30 0.35 1.73 -25.08
C VAL A 30 -0.07 0.61 -26.03
N ASP A 31 0.06 0.84 -27.33
CA ASP A 31 -0.22 -0.14 -28.40
C ASP A 31 0.66 -1.40 -28.32
N GLN A 32 1.95 -1.23 -28.00
CA GLN A 32 2.87 -2.35 -27.84
C GLN A 32 2.67 -3.10 -26.53
N LYS A 33 2.21 -2.42 -25.48
CA LYS A 33 2.01 -3.03 -24.16
C LYS A 33 1.01 -4.16 -24.21
N GLU A 34 -0.11 -3.97 -24.91
CA GLU A 34 -1.16 -4.98 -25.00
C GLU A 34 -0.70 -6.21 -25.80
N GLU A 35 0.02 -6.03 -26.89
CA GLU A 35 0.60 -7.10 -27.67
C GLU A 35 1.61 -7.94 -26.86
N LEU A 36 2.48 -7.27 -26.08
CA LEU A 36 3.48 -7.94 -25.24
C LEU A 36 2.85 -8.75 -24.11
N ILE A 37 1.74 -8.28 -23.53
CA ILE A 37 0.99 -9.03 -22.52
C ILE A 37 0.28 -10.23 -23.15
N GLN A 38 -0.46 -10.04 -24.25
CA GLN A 38 -1.22 -11.10 -24.90
C GLN A 38 -0.31 -12.22 -25.46
N SER A 39 0.87 -11.85 -25.95
CA SER A 39 1.88 -12.82 -26.41
C SER A 39 2.64 -13.52 -25.28
N GLY A 40 2.42 -13.15 -24.02
CA GLY A 40 3.13 -13.71 -22.87
C GLY A 40 4.62 -13.34 -22.78
N LYS A 41 5.09 -12.42 -23.62
CA LYS A 41 6.52 -12.01 -23.66
C LYS A 41 6.92 -11.15 -22.47
N LYS A 42 6.00 -10.36 -21.91
CA LYS A 42 6.22 -9.55 -20.72
C LYS A 42 5.01 -9.58 -19.78
N HIS A 43 5.28 -9.53 -18.49
CA HIS A 43 4.24 -9.35 -17.49
C HIS A 43 3.82 -7.87 -17.41
N TYR A 44 2.56 -7.59 -17.08
CA TYR A 44 2.06 -6.21 -16.99
C TYR A 44 2.83 -5.33 -16.02
N SER A 45 3.39 -5.95 -14.96
CA SER A 45 4.18 -5.23 -13.93
C SER A 45 5.58 -4.82 -14.38
N ASP A 46 6.04 -5.35 -15.51
CA ASP A 46 7.39 -5.07 -16.04
C ASP A 46 7.38 -3.90 -17.06
N MET A 47 6.23 -3.26 -17.23
CA MET A 47 6.03 -2.20 -18.23
C MET A 47 5.28 -1.01 -17.64
N LEU A 48 5.79 0.18 -17.96
CA LEU A 48 5.10 1.45 -17.70
C LEU A 48 4.80 2.14 -19.03
N SER A 49 3.62 2.72 -19.14
CA SER A 49 3.28 3.62 -20.25
C SER A 49 3.12 5.04 -19.73
N GLN A 50 3.51 6.00 -20.54
CA GLN A 50 3.32 7.40 -20.20
C GLN A 50 1.82 7.72 -20.20
N GLU A 51 1.32 8.21 -19.08
CA GLU A 51 -0.05 8.67 -18.97
C GLU A 51 -0.15 10.12 -19.50
N PRO A 52 -1.20 10.46 -20.25
CA PRO A 52 -1.44 11.83 -20.65
C PRO A 52 -1.83 12.69 -19.45
N ALA A 53 -1.57 13.99 -19.55
CA ALA A 53 -2.05 14.92 -18.53
C ALA A 53 -3.60 14.84 -18.43
N PRO A 54 -4.18 14.91 -17.21
CA PRO A 54 -5.61 14.88 -17.05
C PRO A 54 -6.26 16.06 -17.74
N THR A 55 -7.39 15.83 -18.42
CA THR A 55 -8.19 16.90 -19.00
C THR A 55 -8.86 17.74 -17.92
N GLN A 56 -9.25 18.98 -18.25
CA GLN A 56 -9.99 19.85 -17.32
C GLN A 56 -11.28 19.17 -16.83
N TRP A 57 -12.02 18.49 -17.70
CA TRP A 57 -13.21 17.73 -17.33
C TRP A 57 -12.92 16.62 -16.31
N HIS A 58 -11.79 15.92 -16.44
CA HIS A 58 -11.35 14.91 -15.47
C HIS A 58 -11.05 15.55 -14.11
N LEU A 59 -10.35 16.69 -14.09
CA LEU A 59 -10.05 17.43 -12.86
C LEU A 59 -11.35 17.93 -12.18
N ASP A 60 -12.30 18.44 -12.96
CA ASP A 60 -13.59 18.89 -12.41
C ASP A 60 -14.40 17.74 -11.81
N LEU A 61 -14.33 16.54 -12.40
CA LEU A 61 -14.93 15.33 -11.84
C LEU A 61 -14.25 14.92 -10.53
N PHE A 62 -12.92 14.96 -10.51
CA PHE A 62 -12.14 14.66 -9.32
C PHE A 62 -12.51 15.60 -8.16
N HIS A 63 -12.51 16.91 -8.38
CA HIS A 63 -12.87 17.88 -7.35
C HIS A 63 -14.30 17.69 -6.84
N ARG A 64 -15.27 17.46 -7.73
CA ARG A 64 -16.66 17.15 -7.33
C ARG A 64 -16.77 15.87 -6.52
N ALA A 65 -15.99 14.85 -6.86
CA ALA A 65 -15.97 13.59 -6.11
C ALA A 65 -15.35 13.79 -4.74
N LEU A 66 -14.26 14.57 -4.66
CA LEU A 66 -13.60 14.93 -3.40
C LEU A 66 -14.57 15.70 -2.48
N ASP A 67 -15.20 16.74 -2.97
CA ASP A 67 -16.15 17.55 -2.21
C ASP A 67 -17.31 16.71 -1.63
N ARG A 68 -17.80 15.74 -2.39
CA ARG A 68 -18.89 14.86 -1.94
C ARG A 68 -18.44 13.74 -1.02
N GLY A 69 -17.20 13.26 -1.19
CA GLY A 69 -16.69 12.05 -0.53
C GLY A 69 -15.84 12.31 0.71
N ALA A 70 -15.20 13.49 0.81
CA ALA A 70 -14.19 13.75 1.82
C ALA A 70 -14.69 13.57 3.25
N GLU A 71 -15.86 14.11 3.58
CA GLU A 71 -16.44 14.00 4.94
C GLU A 71 -16.74 12.55 5.31
N ARG A 72 -17.31 11.80 4.37
CA ARG A 72 -17.60 10.38 4.57
C ARG A 72 -16.32 9.58 4.76
N LEU A 73 -15.33 9.78 3.90
CA LEU A 73 -14.05 9.09 3.99
C LEU A 73 -13.33 9.41 5.31
N ALA A 74 -13.33 10.67 5.74
CA ALA A 74 -12.75 11.07 7.02
C ALA A 74 -13.42 10.37 8.21
N LYS A 75 -14.75 10.25 8.22
CA LYS A 75 -15.49 9.52 9.26
C LYS A 75 -15.14 8.02 9.26
N GLU A 76 -15.08 7.40 8.09
CA GLU A 76 -14.77 5.98 7.96
C GLU A 76 -13.32 5.67 8.39
N VAL A 77 -12.36 6.53 8.00
CA VAL A 77 -10.95 6.43 8.43
C VAL A 77 -10.84 6.58 9.95
N THR A 78 -11.50 7.59 10.53
CA THR A 78 -11.50 7.82 11.98
C THR A 78 -12.08 6.62 12.73
N GLN A 79 -13.21 6.08 12.26
CA GLN A 79 -13.83 4.91 12.88
C GLN A 79 -12.92 3.67 12.82
N LEU A 80 -12.24 3.46 11.68
CA LEU A 80 -11.30 2.36 11.55
C LEU A 80 -10.08 2.57 12.44
N ALA A 81 -9.55 3.79 12.54
CA ALA A 81 -8.43 4.10 13.43
C ALA A 81 -8.78 3.87 14.91
N ILE A 82 -10.00 4.24 15.35
CA ILE A 82 -10.51 3.93 16.69
C ILE A 82 -10.54 2.42 16.91
N SER A 83 -11.12 1.67 15.97
CA SER A 83 -11.22 0.22 16.07
C SER A 83 -9.85 -0.47 16.13
N LEU A 84 -8.87 0.02 15.38
CA LEU A 84 -7.49 -0.44 15.47
C LEU A 84 -6.88 -0.11 16.82
N ALA A 85 -7.05 1.12 17.30
CA ALA A 85 -6.53 1.54 18.60
C ALA A 85 -7.10 0.71 19.76
N GLU A 86 -8.39 0.42 19.73
CA GLU A 86 -9.04 -0.46 20.72
C GLU A 86 -8.54 -1.90 20.65
N ARG A 87 -8.38 -2.43 19.42
CA ARG A 87 -7.93 -3.82 19.21
C ARG A 87 -6.50 -4.06 19.69
N PHE A 88 -5.62 -3.10 19.48
CA PHE A 88 -4.20 -3.21 19.81
C PHE A 88 -3.86 -2.71 21.23
N GLY A 89 -4.78 -2.02 21.91
CA GLY A 89 -4.53 -1.49 23.26
C GLY A 89 -3.27 -0.64 23.31
N ASP A 90 -2.29 -1.01 24.12
CA ASP A 90 -1.02 -0.30 24.22
C ASP A 90 0.05 -0.80 23.23
N GLU A 91 -0.24 -1.85 22.48
CA GLU A 91 0.68 -2.36 21.46
C GLU A 91 0.83 -1.38 20.28
N PRO A 92 2.06 -1.20 19.77
CA PRO A 92 2.28 -0.40 18.59
C PRO A 92 1.61 -1.00 17.34
N ILE A 93 1.17 -0.12 16.43
CA ILE A 93 0.53 -0.51 15.18
C ILE A 93 1.47 -0.24 14.01
N VAL A 94 1.68 -1.25 13.17
CA VAL A 94 2.53 -1.15 11.98
C VAL A 94 1.66 -1.32 10.73
N LEU A 95 1.39 -0.22 10.05
CA LEU A 95 0.64 -0.23 8.80
C LEU A 95 1.57 -0.62 7.65
N ALA A 96 1.26 -1.72 6.98
CA ALA A 96 1.93 -2.19 5.78
C ALA A 96 1.02 -1.98 4.57
N SER A 97 1.15 -0.83 3.91
CA SER A 97 0.33 -0.47 2.75
C SER A 97 0.82 -1.13 1.48
N LEU A 98 -0.09 -1.82 0.81
CA LEU A 98 0.20 -2.47 -0.47
C LEU A 98 0.21 -1.41 -1.57
N VAL A 99 1.37 -1.20 -2.15
CA VAL A 99 1.54 -0.15 -3.15
C VAL A 99 0.83 -0.53 -4.45
N ARG A 100 0.12 0.42 -5.04
CA ARG A 100 0.06 1.84 -4.61
C ARG A 100 -1.26 2.19 -3.92
N ALA A 101 -2.34 1.45 -4.14
CA ALA A 101 -3.71 1.81 -3.72
C ALA A 101 -3.91 1.86 -2.19
N GLY A 102 -3.15 1.07 -1.42
CA GLY A 102 -3.20 1.10 0.04
C GLY A 102 -2.58 2.33 0.66
N VAL A 103 -1.61 2.97 -0.02
CA VAL A 103 -0.80 4.05 0.58
C VAL A 103 -1.60 5.26 1.02
N PRO A 104 -2.50 5.86 0.21
CA PRO A 104 -3.30 7.00 0.64
C PRO A 104 -4.15 6.70 1.88
N LEU A 105 -4.73 5.51 1.95
CA LEU A 105 -5.51 5.06 3.12
C LEU A 105 -4.61 4.86 4.33
N GLY A 106 -3.44 4.24 4.14
CA GLY A 106 -2.45 4.05 5.19
C GLY A 106 -1.94 5.36 5.77
N VAL A 107 -1.70 6.39 4.94
CA VAL A 107 -1.32 7.74 5.39
C VAL A 107 -2.42 8.34 6.26
N MET A 108 -3.67 8.32 5.81
CA MET A 108 -4.79 8.84 6.60
C MET A 108 -4.96 8.10 7.93
N LEU A 109 -4.85 6.77 7.93
CA LEU A 109 -4.91 5.96 9.15
C LEU A 109 -3.75 6.26 10.09
N HIS A 110 -2.53 6.38 9.55
CA HIS A 110 -1.35 6.70 10.35
C HIS A 110 -1.46 8.06 11.02
N GLN A 111 -1.93 9.08 10.29
CA GLN A 111 -2.17 10.42 10.83
C GLN A 111 -3.25 10.37 11.93
N ALA A 112 -4.40 9.71 11.68
CA ALA A 112 -5.46 9.57 12.67
C ALA A 112 -5.01 8.84 13.94
N LEU A 113 -4.21 7.78 13.82
CA LEU A 113 -3.63 7.06 14.97
C LEU A 113 -2.69 7.96 15.78
N ARG A 114 -1.84 8.74 15.10
CA ARG A 114 -0.95 9.70 15.77
C ARG A 114 -1.70 10.80 16.50
N ASP A 115 -2.77 11.33 15.90
CA ASP A 115 -3.64 12.34 16.52
C ASP A 115 -4.32 11.81 17.80
N MET A 116 -4.58 10.51 17.85
CA MET A 116 -5.07 9.82 19.05
C MET A 116 -3.96 9.45 20.07
N GLY A 117 -2.70 9.83 19.80
CA GLY A 117 -1.56 9.51 20.67
C GLY A 117 -1.11 8.04 20.58
N LYS A 118 -1.53 7.29 19.56
CA LYS A 118 -1.09 5.91 19.35
C LYS A 118 0.29 5.85 18.69
N THR A 119 1.14 4.97 19.19
CA THR A 119 2.40 4.66 18.53
C THR A 119 2.12 3.85 17.27
N SER A 120 2.48 4.40 16.10
CA SER A 120 2.31 3.72 14.83
C SER A 120 3.46 4.00 13.87
N TRP A 121 3.71 3.06 12.96
CA TRP A 121 4.62 3.18 11.82
C TRP A 121 3.86 2.86 10.54
N HIS A 122 4.32 3.44 9.43
CA HIS A 122 3.67 3.20 8.15
C HIS A 122 4.70 2.94 7.06
N TYR A 123 4.58 1.78 6.41
CA TYR A 123 5.45 1.32 5.34
C TYR A 123 4.66 1.10 4.05
N GLY A 124 5.25 1.49 2.92
CA GLY A 124 4.76 1.11 1.60
C GLY A 124 5.57 -0.07 1.05
N ILE A 125 4.90 -1.18 0.78
CA ILE A 125 5.54 -2.42 0.32
C ILE A 125 4.88 -2.94 -0.96
N SER A 126 5.63 -3.67 -1.78
CA SER A 126 5.12 -4.20 -3.05
C SER A 126 4.38 -5.52 -2.88
N ILE A 127 3.27 -5.66 -3.60
CA ILE A 127 2.61 -6.93 -3.88
C ILE A 127 2.25 -6.99 -5.35
N ILE A 128 2.50 -8.11 -6.00
CA ILE A 128 2.23 -8.29 -7.42
C ILE A 128 1.46 -9.59 -7.59
N ARG A 129 0.34 -9.52 -8.32
CA ARG A 129 -0.45 -10.71 -8.66
C ARG A 129 0.45 -11.76 -9.31
N ASP A 130 0.29 -13.02 -8.91
CA ASP A 130 1.03 -14.18 -9.39
C ASP A 130 2.54 -14.18 -9.04
N ARG A 131 3.03 -13.15 -8.32
CA ARG A 131 4.41 -13.04 -7.82
C ARG A 131 4.51 -12.92 -6.30
N GLY A 132 3.40 -12.59 -5.63
CA GLY A 132 3.31 -12.44 -4.18
C GLY A 132 3.77 -11.09 -3.64
N ILE A 133 4.02 -11.06 -2.33
CA ILE A 133 4.47 -9.88 -1.59
C ILE A 133 6.00 -9.81 -1.55
N ASP A 134 6.54 -8.61 -1.43
CA ASP A 134 7.97 -8.38 -1.25
C ASP A 134 8.43 -8.90 0.13
N GLY A 135 9.01 -10.10 0.12
CA GLY A 135 9.51 -10.75 1.33
C GLY A 135 10.66 -9.99 2.00
N ALA A 136 11.54 -9.33 1.22
CA ALA A 136 12.64 -8.56 1.76
C ALA A 136 12.14 -7.31 2.52
N ALA A 137 11.09 -6.66 2.01
CA ALA A 137 10.44 -5.56 2.70
C ALA A 137 9.77 -6.03 4.01
N LEU A 138 9.11 -7.20 3.99
CA LEU A 138 8.54 -7.79 5.19
C LEU A 138 9.63 -8.14 6.23
N ASP A 139 10.76 -8.70 5.81
CA ASP A 139 11.87 -9.03 6.72
C ASP A 139 12.34 -7.78 7.47
N VAL A 140 12.43 -6.63 6.81
CA VAL A 140 12.81 -5.35 7.44
C VAL A 140 11.77 -4.91 8.48
N ILE A 141 10.47 -5.03 8.17
CA ILE A 141 9.40 -4.65 9.10
C ILE A 141 9.41 -5.58 10.31
N GLU A 142 9.52 -6.88 10.09
CA GLU A 142 9.53 -7.91 11.12
C GLU A 142 10.74 -7.77 12.05
N GLU A 143 11.92 -7.47 11.50
CA GLU A 143 13.13 -7.21 12.30
C GLU A 143 12.98 -5.99 13.20
N ARG A 144 12.31 -4.94 12.71
CA ARG A 144 12.12 -3.68 13.45
C ARG A 144 11.01 -3.76 14.50
N HIS A 145 9.94 -4.47 14.23
CA HIS A 145 8.68 -4.36 14.99
C HIS A 145 8.07 -5.71 15.41
N GLY A 146 8.60 -6.82 14.94
CA GLY A 146 7.91 -8.11 15.07
C GLY A 146 6.69 -8.20 14.14
N THR A 147 5.86 -9.22 14.32
CA THR A 147 4.70 -9.51 13.47
C THR A 147 3.35 -9.15 14.10
N SER A 148 3.28 -9.04 15.43
CA SER A 148 2.02 -8.90 16.18
C SER A 148 1.24 -7.63 15.84
N GLY A 149 1.96 -6.52 15.58
CA GLY A 149 1.39 -5.20 15.29
C GLY A 149 1.09 -4.94 13.82
N ILE A 150 1.41 -5.86 12.90
CA ILE A 150 1.31 -5.61 11.46
C ILE A 150 -0.14 -5.66 11.00
N VAL A 151 -0.56 -4.61 10.29
CA VAL A 151 -1.86 -4.46 9.63
C VAL A 151 -1.63 -4.13 8.16
N PHE A 152 -2.12 -4.98 7.27
CA PHE A 152 -2.02 -4.75 5.83
C PHE A 152 -3.13 -3.82 5.36
N VAL A 153 -2.78 -2.81 4.58
CA VAL A 153 -3.70 -1.82 4.04
C VAL A 153 -3.72 -1.89 2.53
N ASP A 154 -4.89 -2.14 1.95
CA ASP A 154 -5.11 -2.12 0.51
C ASP A 154 -6.36 -1.31 0.15
N GLY A 155 -6.27 -0.51 -0.91
CA GLY A 155 -7.39 0.24 -1.46
C GLY A 155 -8.13 -0.46 -2.60
N TRP A 156 -7.72 -1.67 -2.97
CA TRP A 156 -8.26 -2.40 -4.12
C TRP A 156 -8.70 -3.83 -3.77
N THR A 157 -9.73 -3.95 -2.95
CA THR A 157 -10.14 -5.22 -2.33
C THR A 157 -11.23 -6.01 -3.07
N GLY A 158 -11.75 -5.51 -4.18
CA GLY A 158 -12.98 -5.95 -4.85
C GLY A 158 -13.19 -7.47 -4.97
N LYS A 159 -12.35 -8.19 -5.73
CA LYS A 159 -12.52 -9.64 -5.96
C LYS A 159 -11.68 -10.54 -5.05
N GLY A 160 -10.98 -9.97 -4.09
CA GLY A 160 -10.12 -10.73 -3.16
C GLY A 160 -8.84 -11.31 -3.76
N ALA A 161 -8.46 -10.92 -5.00
CA ALA A 161 -7.26 -11.46 -5.64
C ALA A 161 -5.99 -11.11 -4.85
N ILE A 162 -5.84 -9.86 -4.44
CA ILE A 162 -4.69 -9.41 -3.65
C ILE A 162 -4.71 -10.01 -2.24
N THR A 163 -5.88 -10.11 -1.61
CA THR A 163 -6.03 -10.81 -0.33
C THR A 163 -5.58 -12.28 -0.45
N GLY A 164 -5.95 -12.95 -1.54
CA GLY A 164 -5.52 -14.31 -1.81
C GLY A 164 -4.00 -14.44 -1.99
N GLU A 165 -3.35 -13.47 -2.68
CA GLU A 165 -1.89 -13.40 -2.78
C GLU A 165 -1.23 -13.22 -1.41
N LEU A 166 -1.76 -12.30 -0.61
CA LEU A 166 -1.25 -12.03 0.73
C LEU A 166 -1.34 -13.27 1.62
N VAL A 167 -2.50 -13.92 1.68
CA VAL A 167 -2.71 -15.16 2.44
C VAL A 167 -1.72 -16.25 2.01
N ARG A 168 -1.54 -16.47 0.71
CA ARG A 168 -0.58 -17.46 0.19
C ARG A 168 0.86 -17.12 0.57
N ALA A 169 1.24 -15.85 0.44
CA ALA A 169 2.60 -15.41 0.72
C ALA A 169 2.97 -15.49 2.21
N LEU A 170 1.99 -15.33 3.10
CA LEU A 170 2.20 -15.37 4.55
C LEU A 170 1.99 -16.75 5.17
N LYS A 171 1.46 -17.73 4.41
CA LYS A 171 1.09 -19.05 4.93
C LYS A 171 2.23 -19.77 5.67
N ASP A 172 3.43 -19.67 5.15
CA ASP A 172 4.61 -20.35 5.68
C ASP A 172 5.53 -19.40 6.48
N ARG A 173 5.09 -18.14 6.71
CA ARG A 173 5.83 -17.18 7.54
C ARG A 173 5.37 -17.26 9.00
N PRO A 174 6.31 -17.43 9.94
CA PRO A 174 5.96 -17.53 11.36
C PRO A 174 5.40 -16.21 11.89
N GLY A 175 4.47 -16.28 12.82
CA GLY A 175 3.93 -15.12 13.53
C GLY A 175 2.72 -14.45 12.86
N TYR A 176 2.28 -14.92 11.70
CA TYR A 176 1.06 -14.44 11.04
C TYR A 176 -0.12 -15.36 11.31
N PRO A 177 -1.32 -14.83 11.54
CA PRO A 177 -2.54 -15.64 11.60
C PRO A 177 -2.91 -16.17 10.21
N GLU A 178 -3.72 -17.22 10.15
CA GLU A 178 -4.22 -17.79 8.87
C GLU A 178 -4.88 -16.75 7.97
N GLN A 179 -5.54 -15.77 8.59
CA GLN A 179 -6.06 -14.59 7.89
C GLN A 179 -5.30 -13.36 8.38
N PRO A 180 -4.47 -12.75 7.53
CA PRO A 180 -3.75 -11.53 7.86
C PRO A 180 -4.71 -10.39 8.26
N ARG A 181 -4.22 -9.55 9.15
CA ARG A 181 -4.96 -8.37 9.63
C ARG A 181 -4.86 -7.25 8.63
#